data_9ef058736d63be37d6b5626fc8857513
#
_entry.id   9ef058736d63be37d6b5626fc8857513
#
_cell.length_a   1.000
_cell.length_b   1.000
_cell.length_c   1.000
_cell.angle_alpha   90.00
_cell.angle_beta   90.00
_cell.angle_gamma   90.00
#
_symmetry.space_group_name_H-M   'P 1'
#
loop_
_entity.id
_entity.type
_entity.pdbx_description
1 polymer ?
#
loop_
_entity_poly.entity_id
_entity_poly.type
_entity_poly.pdbx_seq_one_letter_code
_entity_poly.pdbx_strand_id
1 'polypeptide(L)'
;MTRILGIDPGSQRTGVGIIDVDASGRVSHVHHQPLVLLGADDFPQRMKLLVLGLAELCLEFQPQEVAIEKVFMARNPDSALKLGQARGAAISAVVLRDLPVHEYAASEIKLAVVGRG
;
A
#
# COMPACT_ATOMS: atom_id res chain seq x y z
N MET A 1 -7.79 4.63 19.28
CA MET A 1 -6.61 4.44 18.42
C MET A 1 -7.02 3.82 17.10
N THR A 2 -6.54 4.37 16.00
CA THR A 2 -6.85 3.87 14.67
C THR A 2 -5.60 3.33 14.02
N ARG A 3 -5.65 2.08 13.54
CA ARG A 3 -4.53 1.48 12.83
C ARG A 3 -4.73 1.63 11.33
N ILE A 4 -3.73 2.18 10.66
CA ILE A 4 -3.79 2.50 9.24
C ILE A 4 -2.71 1.75 8.48
N LEU A 5 -3.12 1.09 7.39
CA LEU A 5 -2.22 0.46 6.43
C LEU A 5 -1.99 1.46 5.30
N GLY A 6 -0.75 1.90 5.13
CA GLY A 6 -0.37 2.79 4.03
C GLY A 6 0.26 1.99 2.90
N ILE A 7 -0.12 2.29 1.68
CA ILE A 7 0.36 1.60 0.49
C ILE A 7 0.90 2.59 -0.52
N ASP A 8 2.14 2.39 -0.93
CA ASP A 8 2.78 3.11 -2.03
C ASP A 8 2.93 2.11 -3.19
N PRO A 9 1.97 2.08 -4.14
CA PRO A 9 1.95 1.05 -5.16
C PRO A 9 3.11 1.16 -6.16
N GLY A 10 3.62 0.01 -6.55
CA GLY A 10 4.61 -0.09 -7.61
C GLY A 10 4.52 -1.46 -8.26
N SER A 11 4.85 -1.56 -9.53
CA SER A 11 4.76 -2.82 -10.28
C SER A 11 5.92 -3.77 -10.03
N GLN A 12 7.03 -3.26 -9.52
CA GLN A 12 8.21 -4.06 -9.19
C GLN A 12 8.36 -4.20 -7.69
N ARG A 13 7.87 -3.22 -6.95
CA ARG A 13 8.01 -3.14 -5.51
C ARG A 13 6.90 -2.23 -4.99
N THR A 14 6.19 -2.69 -3.99
CA THR A 14 5.13 -1.89 -3.33
C THR A 14 5.58 -1.61 -1.90
N GLY A 15 5.64 -0.34 -1.54
CA GLY A 15 5.94 0.06 -0.17
C GLY A 15 4.71 -0.10 0.70
N VAL A 16 4.90 -0.64 1.92
CA VAL A 16 3.80 -0.84 2.87
C VAL A 16 4.27 -0.38 4.24
N GLY A 17 3.39 0.33 4.94
CA GLY A 17 3.65 0.76 6.30
C GLY A 17 2.39 0.68 7.15
N ILE A 18 2.58 0.45 8.44
CA ILE A 18 1.49 0.39 9.40
C ILE A 18 1.77 1.38 10.52
N ILE A 19 0.80 2.24 10.79
CA ILE A 19 0.87 3.22 11.86
C ILE A 19 -0.36 3.14 12.75
N ASP A 20 -0.22 3.61 13.97
CA ASP A 20 -1.32 3.83 14.88
C ASP A 20 -1.47 5.33 15.12
N VAL A 21 -2.72 5.80 15.08
CA VAL A 21 -3.04 7.21 15.35
C VAL A 21 -3.95 7.24 16.56
N ASP A 22 -3.53 7.93 17.62
CA ASP A 22 -4.34 8.03 18.85
C ASP A 22 -5.38 9.17 18.75
N ALA A 23 -6.17 9.31 19.80
CA ALA A 23 -7.25 10.30 19.84
C ALA A 23 -6.75 11.76 19.72
N SER A 24 -5.50 12.01 20.07
CA SER A 24 -4.90 13.35 19.95
C SER A 24 -4.25 13.59 18.59
N GLY A 25 -4.28 12.58 17.70
CA GLY A 25 -3.64 12.67 16.40
C GLY A 25 -2.16 12.29 16.41
N ARG A 26 -1.64 11.78 17.52
CA ARG A 26 -0.24 11.33 17.58
C ARG A 26 -0.08 10.04 16.80
N VAL A 27 0.94 10.01 15.94
CA VAL A 27 1.26 8.88 15.08
C VAL A 27 2.38 8.05 15.70
N SER A 28 2.17 6.74 15.76
CA SER A 28 3.19 5.79 16.20
C SER A 28 3.46 4.80 15.08
N HIS A 29 4.73 4.58 14.77
CA HIS A 29 5.14 3.62 13.77
C HIS A 29 5.01 2.20 14.33
N VAL A 30 4.35 1.31 13.57
CA VAL A 30 4.17 -0.09 13.97
C VAL A 30 5.07 -1.00 13.14
N HIS A 31 5.03 -0.85 11.81
CA HIS A 31 5.76 -1.74 10.92
C HIS A 31 5.91 -1.09 9.55
N HIS A 32 6.96 -1.42 8.82
CA HIS A 32 7.03 -1.13 7.40
C HIS A 32 7.89 -2.18 6.70
N GLN A 33 7.56 -2.45 5.45
CA GLN A 33 8.35 -3.35 4.61
C GLN A 33 8.02 -3.12 3.14
N PRO A 34 8.96 -3.40 2.24
CA PRO A 34 8.63 -3.48 0.84
C PRO A 34 8.05 -4.87 0.52
N LEU A 35 7.08 -4.91 -0.37
CA LEU A 35 6.66 -6.14 -1.01
C LEU A 35 7.40 -6.20 -2.34
N VAL A 36 8.41 -7.06 -2.40
CA VAL A 36 9.25 -7.21 -3.60
C VAL A 36 8.57 -8.18 -4.55
N LEU A 37 8.23 -7.70 -5.75
CA LEU A 37 7.43 -8.45 -6.71
C LEU A 37 8.26 -9.05 -7.85
N LEU A 38 9.49 -8.58 -8.00
CA LEU A 38 10.38 -9.00 -9.08
C LEU A 38 10.79 -10.47 -9.04
N GLY A 39 10.59 -11.16 -7.92
CA GLY A 39 10.88 -12.59 -7.82
C GLY A 39 9.90 -13.47 -8.58
N ALA A 40 8.77 -12.93 -9.03
CA ALA A 40 7.80 -13.68 -9.80
C ALA A 40 8.18 -13.70 -11.28
N ASP A 41 7.81 -14.79 -11.96
CA ASP A 41 8.21 -15.04 -13.35
C ASP A 41 7.59 -14.06 -14.34
N ASP A 42 6.35 -13.65 -14.11
CA ASP A 42 5.64 -12.75 -15.03
C ASP A 42 4.79 -11.75 -14.26
N PHE A 43 4.22 -10.80 -14.98
CA PHE A 43 3.46 -9.72 -14.36
C PHE A 43 2.21 -10.22 -13.60
N PRO A 44 1.39 -11.13 -14.14
CA PRO A 44 0.27 -11.68 -13.38
C PRO A 44 0.70 -12.33 -12.06
N GLN A 45 1.82 -13.04 -12.06
CA GLN A 45 2.35 -13.63 -10.83
C GLN A 45 2.84 -12.56 -9.84
N ARG A 46 3.35 -11.44 -10.34
CA ARG A 46 3.67 -10.30 -9.47
C ARG A 46 2.41 -9.75 -8.79
N MET A 47 1.32 -9.68 -9.51
CA MET A 47 0.04 -9.23 -8.94
C MET A 47 -0.45 -10.20 -7.87
N LYS A 48 -0.25 -11.50 -8.08
CA LYS A 48 -0.57 -12.51 -7.09
C LYS A 48 0.24 -12.29 -5.81
N LEU A 49 1.56 -12.06 -5.93
CA LEU A 49 2.41 -11.78 -4.77
C LEU A 49 1.95 -10.54 -4.02
N LEU A 50 1.56 -9.50 -4.75
CA LEU A 50 1.07 -8.26 -4.16
C LEU A 50 -0.20 -8.51 -3.34
N VAL A 51 -1.17 -9.18 -3.93
CA VAL A 51 -2.45 -9.46 -3.26
C VAL A 51 -2.25 -10.34 -2.03
N LEU A 52 -1.45 -11.40 -2.14
CA LEU A 52 -1.17 -12.30 -1.02
C LEU A 52 -0.39 -11.58 0.08
N GLY A 53 0.58 -10.76 -0.28
CA GLY A 53 1.37 -10.01 0.70
C GLY A 53 0.51 -9.03 1.49
N LEU A 54 -0.38 -8.32 0.81
CA LEU A 54 -1.31 -7.41 1.48
C LEU A 54 -2.30 -8.16 2.38
N ALA A 55 -2.78 -9.31 1.92
CA ALA A 55 -3.67 -10.15 2.74
C ALA A 55 -2.98 -10.61 4.03
N GLU A 56 -1.74 -11.03 3.93
CA GLU A 56 -0.95 -11.45 5.10
C GLU A 56 -0.77 -10.31 6.10
N LEU A 57 -0.45 -9.11 5.59
CA LEU A 57 -0.29 -7.93 6.46
C LEU A 57 -1.59 -7.55 7.14
N CYS A 58 -2.71 -7.64 6.44
CA CYS A 58 -4.02 -7.38 7.03
C CYS A 58 -4.37 -8.38 8.12
N LEU A 59 -4.03 -9.65 7.93
CA LEU A 59 -4.26 -10.68 8.94
C LEU A 59 -3.38 -10.48 10.17
N GLU A 60 -2.12 -10.15 9.97
CA GLU A 60 -1.17 -9.98 11.06
C GLU A 60 -1.45 -8.72 11.89
N PHE A 61 -1.65 -7.60 11.23
CA PHE A 61 -1.74 -6.31 11.91
C PHE A 61 -3.16 -5.80 12.12
N GLN A 62 -4.12 -6.35 11.40
CA GLN A 62 -5.55 -5.99 11.51
C GLN A 62 -5.80 -4.49 11.42
N PRO A 63 -5.39 -3.83 10.32
CA PRO A 63 -5.65 -2.40 10.16
C PRO A 63 -7.15 -2.12 10.05
N GLN A 64 -7.54 -0.92 10.42
CA GLN A 64 -8.93 -0.47 10.38
C GLN A 64 -9.22 0.37 9.14
N GLU A 65 -8.20 0.99 8.57
CA GLU A 65 -8.30 1.85 7.40
C GLU A 65 -7.07 1.66 6.52
N VAL A 66 -7.22 2.02 5.26
CA VAL A 66 -6.13 1.98 4.29
C VAL A 66 -5.93 3.36 3.68
N ALA A 67 -4.68 3.78 3.60
CA ALA A 67 -4.27 4.98 2.89
C ALA A 67 -3.43 4.56 1.70
N ILE A 68 -3.81 4.98 0.51
CA ILE A 68 -3.08 4.63 -0.71
C ILE A 68 -2.63 5.88 -1.43
N GLU A 69 -1.40 5.87 -1.94
CA GLU A 69 -0.85 7.00 -2.66
C GLU A 69 -1.56 7.22 -3.99
N LYS A 70 -1.87 8.49 -4.28
CA LYS A 70 -2.36 8.88 -5.59
C LYS A 70 -1.21 8.82 -6.58
N VAL A 71 -1.50 8.28 -7.76
CA VAL A 71 -0.51 8.18 -8.84
C VAL A 71 -0.90 9.14 -9.94
N PHE A 72 0.01 10.05 -10.29
CA PHE A 72 -0.26 11.05 -11.32
C PHE A 72 0.49 10.80 -12.61
N MET A 73 1.68 10.26 -12.55
CA MET A 73 2.55 10.14 -13.72
C MET A 73 3.42 8.91 -13.66
N ALA A 74 3.68 8.35 -14.83
CA ALA A 74 4.70 7.35 -15.04
C ALA A 74 5.53 7.77 -16.26
N ARG A 75 6.73 7.18 -16.40
CA ARG A 75 7.68 7.58 -17.43
C ARG A 75 7.17 7.37 -18.85
N ASN A 76 6.40 6.34 -19.07
CA ASN A 76 5.89 5.98 -20.39
C ASN A 76 4.57 5.20 -20.25
N PRO A 77 3.85 4.99 -21.39
CA PRO A 77 2.56 4.31 -21.35
C PRO A 77 2.59 2.90 -20.77
N ASP A 78 3.63 2.12 -21.03
CA ASP A 78 3.75 0.76 -20.50
C ASP A 78 3.91 0.79 -18.96
N SER A 79 4.76 1.65 -18.46
CA SER A 79 4.95 1.83 -17.02
C SER A 79 3.68 2.33 -16.34
N ALA A 80 2.97 3.25 -16.99
CA ALA A 80 1.70 3.78 -16.50
C ALA A 80 0.65 2.68 -16.38
N LEU A 81 0.57 1.82 -17.39
CA LEU A 81 -0.37 0.70 -17.41
C LEU A 81 -0.08 -0.28 -16.28
N LYS A 82 1.17 -0.70 -16.15
CA LYS A 82 1.59 -1.63 -15.09
C LYS A 82 1.35 -1.06 -13.70
N LEU A 83 1.65 0.21 -13.52
CA LEU A 83 1.44 0.89 -12.24
C LEU A 83 -0.05 0.95 -11.90
N GLY A 84 -0.89 1.29 -12.87
CA GLY A 84 -2.35 1.30 -12.70
C GLY A 84 -2.90 -0.06 -12.34
N GLN A 85 -2.39 -1.12 -12.97
CA GLN A 85 -2.79 -2.49 -12.66
C GLN A 85 -2.36 -2.89 -11.25
N ALA A 86 -1.15 -2.57 -10.85
CA ALA A 86 -0.67 -2.84 -9.49
C ALA A 86 -1.51 -2.09 -8.46
N ARG A 87 -1.83 -0.82 -8.74
CA ARG A 87 -2.67 -0.02 -7.86
C ARG A 87 -4.06 -0.62 -7.72
N GLY A 88 -4.67 -1.03 -8.83
CA GLY A 88 -5.98 -1.69 -8.81
C GLY A 88 -5.96 -2.99 -8.03
N ALA A 89 -4.91 -3.80 -8.20
CA ALA A 89 -4.76 -5.05 -7.47
C ALA A 89 -4.64 -4.79 -5.96
N ALA A 90 -3.88 -3.77 -5.56
CA ALA A 90 -3.74 -3.40 -4.15
C ALA A 90 -5.07 -2.95 -3.55
N ILE A 91 -5.81 -2.10 -4.26
CA ILE A 91 -7.13 -1.63 -3.82
C ILE A 91 -8.08 -2.83 -3.67
N SER A 92 -8.12 -3.70 -4.67
CA SER A 92 -8.99 -4.87 -4.64
C SER A 92 -8.70 -5.79 -3.47
N ALA A 93 -7.42 -6.00 -3.18
CA ALA A 93 -7.01 -6.86 -2.08
C ALA A 93 -7.55 -6.38 -0.73
N VAL A 94 -7.49 -5.07 -0.47
CA VAL A 94 -7.93 -4.53 0.82
C VAL A 94 -9.44 -4.29 0.87
N VAL A 95 -10.07 -3.95 -0.24
CA VAL A 95 -11.53 -3.78 -0.31
C VAL A 95 -12.25 -5.11 -0.10
N LEU A 96 -11.67 -6.22 -0.54
CA LEU A 96 -12.21 -7.55 -0.26
C LEU A 96 -12.29 -7.86 1.24
N ARG A 97 -11.54 -7.14 2.05
CA ARG A 97 -11.55 -7.28 3.51
C ARG A 97 -12.42 -6.22 4.18
N ASP A 98 -13.23 -5.52 3.40
CA ASP A 98 -14.15 -4.48 3.87
C ASP A 98 -13.45 -3.29 4.55
N LEU A 99 -12.23 -3.00 4.13
CA LEU A 99 -11.48 -1.87 4.67
C LEU A 99 -11.75 -0.61 3.85
N PRO A 100 -12.05 0.52 4.49
CA PRO A 100 -12.18 1.78 3.77
C PRO A 100 -10.81 2.23 3.24
N VAL A 101 -10.81 2.74 2.01
CA VAL A 101 -9.58 3.16 1.32
C VAL A 101 -9.65 4.65 1.06
N HIS A 102 -8.62 5.38 1.51
CA HIS A 102 -8.48 6.81 1.31
C HIS A 102 -7.25 7.08 0.45
N GLU A 103 -7.37 8.02 -0.47
CA GLU A 103 -6.27 8.40 -1.34
C GLU A 103 -5.58 9.65 -0.82
N TYR A 104 -4.25 9.65 -0.85
CA TYR A 104 -3.44 10.76 -0.38
C TYR A 104 -2.32 11.07 -1.37
N ALA A 105 -1.83 12.31 -1.33
CA ALA A 105 -0.64 12.67 -2.09
C ALA A 105 0.58 11.94 -1.55
N ALA A 106 1.58 11.73 -2.42
CA ALA A 106 2.79 11.00 -2.07
C ALA A 106 3.46 11.49 -0.78
N SER A 107 3.56 12.80 -0.61
CA SER A 107 4.18 13.40 0.56
C SER A 107 3.41 13.09 1.85
N GLU A 108 2.09 13.06 1.78
CA GLU A 108 1.25 12.74 2.93
C GLU A 108 1.41 11.28 3.35
N ILE A 109 1.47 10.36 2.37
CA ILE A 109 1.67 8.94 2.62
C ILE A 109 3.05 8.71 3.26
N LYS A 110 4.09 9.33 2.72
CA LYS A 110 5.45 9.17 3.25
C LYS A 110 5.56 9.63 4.69
N LEU A 111 4.95 10.77 5.02
CA LEU A 111 4.96 11.26 6.39
C LEU A 111 4.17 10.36 7.32
N ALA A 112 3.01 9.88 6.87
CA ALA A 112 2.14 9.05 7.70
C ALA A 112 2.67 7.63 7.87
N VAL A 113 3.25 7.03 6.81
CA VAL A 113 3.65 5.62 6.78
C VAL A 113 5.08 5.42 7.24
N VAL A 114 6.01 6.28 6.78
CA VAL A 114 7.44 6.11 7.06
C VAL A 114 7.86 6.91 8.29
N GLY A 115 6.99 7.78 8.76
CA GLY A 115 7.24 8.62 9.93
C GLY A 115 8.06 9.86 9.62
N ARG A 116 8.65 9.94 8.42
CA ARG A 116 9.36 11.13 7.92
C ARG A 116 9.67 10.90 6.46
N GLY A 117 9.51 11.93 5.71
CA GLY A 117 9.59 11.96 4.26
C GLY A 117 10.79 11.36 3.58
#